data_bdefb09cbe51f309adb92d95270b5d40
#
_entry.id   bdefb09cbe51f309adb92d95270b5d40
#
_cell.length_a   1.000
_cell.length_b   1.000
_cell.length_c   1.000
_cell.angle_alpha   90.00
_cell.angle_beta   90.00
_cell.angle_gamma   90.00
#
_symmetry.space_group_name_H-M   'P 1'
#
loop_
_entity.id
_entity.type
_entity.pdbx_description
1 polymer ?
#
loop_
_entity_poly.entity_id
_entity_poly.type
_entity_poly.pdbx_seq_one_letter_code
_entity_poly.pdbx_strand_id
1 'polypeptide(L)'
;PSLYRIDAETFQVEKQFKFKLGDWPSEVQLNREGDMLYWINKDIWQMSVDADRVPVRPFLKYSNTIYYGLTVDPKNGDVYVADAIDYQQDGIVYRYTKEGKLIDQFYVGIIPGAFCWK
;
A
#
# COMPACT_ATOMS: atom_id res chain seq x y z
N PRO A 1 12.78 -9.25 -6.08
CA PRO A 1 11.82 -9.53 -5.00
C PRO A 1 10.54 -10.19 -5.54
N SER A 2 9.80 -10.82 -4.65
CA SER A 2 8.57 -11.53 -5.01
C SER A 2 7.51 -11.38 -3.93
N LEU A 3 6.25 -11.38 -4.37
CA LEU A 3 5.07 -11.50 -3.52
C LEU A 3 4.50 -12.90 -3.70
N TYR A 4 4.14 -13.55 -2.61
CA TYR A 4 3.56 -14.89 -2.63
C TYR A 4 2.15 -14.88 -2.06
N ARG A 5 1.24 -15.61 -2.70
CA ARG A 5 -0.02 -16.02 -2.10
C ARG A 5 0.14 -17.45 -1.63
N ILE A 6 -0.12 -17.67 -0.34
CA ILE A 6 0.06 -18.96 0.33
C ILE A 6 -1.29 -19.38 0.92
N ASP A 7 -1.67 -20.62 0.70
CA ASP A 7 -2.84 -21.21 1.35
C ASP A 7 -2.57 -21.37 2.85
N ALA A 8 -3.43 -20.79 3.69
CA ALA A 8 -3.24 -20.75 5.12
C ALA A 8 -3.47 -22.11 5.83
N GLU A 9 -4.13 -23.05 5.19
CA GLU A 9 -4.39 -24.40 5.73
C GLU A 9 -3.31 -25.39 5.33
N THR A 10 -2.94 -25.39 4.04
CA THR A 10 -1.97 -26.34 3.47
C THR A 10 -0.55 -25.82 3.44
N PHE A 11 -0.35 -24.52 3.62
CA PHE A 11 0.93 -23.79 3.49
C PHE A 11 1.57 -23.93 2.11
N GLN A 12 0.79 -24.28 1.09
CA GLN A 12 1.26 -24.36 -0.28
C GLN A 12 1.25 -22.98 -0.95
N VAL A 13 2.27 -22.73 -1.76
CA VAL A 13 2.32 -21.52 -2.60
C VAL A 13 1.32 -21.67 -3.73
N GLU A 14 0.32 -20.81 -3.77
CA GLU A 14 -0.72 -20.79 -4.81
C GLU A 14 -0.31 -19.91 -6.00
N LYS A 15 0.30 -18.74 -5.69
CA LYS A 15 0.76 -17.78 -6.71
C LYS A 15 2.08 -17.13 -6.29
N GLN A 16 2.90 -16.79 -7.28
CA GLN A 16 4.10 -16.01 -7.11
C GLN A 16 4.10 -14.86 -8.12
N PHE A 17 4.28 -13.64 -7.62
CA PHE A 17 4.43 -12.44 -8.42
C PHE A 17 5.88 -11.96 -8.31
N LYS A 18 6.61 -12.00 -9.42
CA LYS A 18 8.00 -11.54 -9.47
C LYS A 18 8.02 -10.06 -9.86
N PHE A 19 8.76 -9.28 -9.09
CA PHE A 19 9.03 -7.88 -9.40
C PHE A 19 10.36 -7.75 -10.16
N LYS A 20 10.54 -6.61 -10.82
CA LYS A 20 11.78 -6.33 -11.55
C LYS A 20 12.95 -6.14 -10.59
N LEU A 21 14.15 -6.31 -11.10
CA LEU A 21 15.37 -5.96 -10.38
C LEU A 21 15.36 -4.44 -10.12
N GLY A 22 15.59 -4.05 -8.86
CA GLY A 22 15.50 -2.65 -8.43
C GLY A 22 14.16 -2.23 -7.84
N ASP A 23 13.12 -3.06 -7.98
CA ASP A 23 11.87 -2.85 -7.25
C ASP A 23 12.05 -3.19 -5.76
N TRP A 24 11.30 -2.49 -4.90
CA TRP A 24 11.36 -2.69 -3.46
C TRP A 24 9.97 -2.65 -2.82
N PRO A 25 9.11 -3.64 -3.13
CA PRO A 25 7.75 -3.67 -2.58
C PRO A 25 7.77 -3.80 -1.06
N SER A 26 6.98 -2.98 -0.39
CA SER A 26 6.85 -2.93 1.07
C SER A 26 5.43 -2.58 1.49
N GLU A 27 5.14 -2.63 2.78
CA GLU A 27 3.85 -2.22 3.37
C GLU A 27 2.65 -2.88 2.71
N VAL A 28 2.68 -4.20 2.61
CA VAL A 28 1.59 -4.97 2.01
C VAL A 28 0.36 -4.94 2.91
N GLN A 29 -0.78 -4.48 2.38
CA GLN A 29 -2.05 -4.38 3.09
C GLN A 29 -3.19 -4.99 2.29
N LEU A 30 -4.15 -5.60 2.99
CA LEU A 30 -5.42 -6.06 2.40
C LEU A 30 -6.54 -5.12 2.81
N ASN A 31 -7.55 -4.98 1.95
CA ASN A 31 -8.82 -4.39 2.38
C ASN A 31 -9.57 -5.36 3.31
N ARG A 32 -10.66 -4.90 3.93
CA ARG A 32 -11.44 -5.70 4.88
C ARG A 32 -11.97 -7.00 4.26
N GLU A 33 -12.45 -6.92 3.03
CA GLU A 33 -13.02 -8.04 2.30
C GLU A 33 -11.96 -9.10 1.91
N GLY A 34 -10.67 -8.72 1.96
CA GLY A 34 -9.57 -9.60 1.59
C GLY A 34 -9.46 -9.88 0.10
N ASP A 35 -10.09 -9.05 -0.74
CA ASP A 35 -10.11 -9.23 -2.19
C ASP A 35 -9.20 -8.26 -2.94
N MET A 36 -8.76 -7.17 -2.29
CA MET A 36 -7.84 -6.18 -2.85
C MET A 36 -6.57 -6.07 -2.00
N LEU A 37 -5.44 -6.11 -2.68
CA LEU A 37 -4.11 -5.97 -2.09
C LEU A 37 -3.51 -4.63 -2.49
N TYR A 38 -2.86 -3.97 -1.52
CA TYR A 38 -2.16 -2.70 -1.70
C TYR A 38 -0.71 -2.83 -1.24
N TRP A 39 0.22 -2.14 -1.88
CA TRP A 39 1.62 -2.07 -1.45
C TRP A 39 2.30 -0.80 -1.94
N ILE A 40 3.43 -0.48 -1.31
CA ILE A 40 4.33 0.60 -1.72
C ILE A 40 5.46 -0.01 -2.56
N ASN A 41 5.70 0.56 -3.73
CA ASN A 41 6.90 0.35 -4.53
C ASN A 41 7.15 1.63 -5.31
N LYS A 42 7.76 2.63 -4.66
CA LYS A 42 7.84 4.03 -5.09
C LYS A 42 6.45 4.68 -5.21
N ASP A 43 5.61 4.15 -6.08
CA ASP A 43 4.19 4.47 -6.19
C ASP A 43 3.37 3.62 -5.19
N ILE A 44 2.09 3.90 -5.07
CA ILE A 44 1.13 3.02 -4.39
C ILE A 44 0.45 2.15 -5.45
N TRP A 45 0.47 0.87 -5.23
CA TRP A 45 -0.07 -0.14 -6.13
C TRP A 45 -1.26 -0.84 -5.51
N GLN A 46 -2.16 -1.31 -6.36
CA GLN A 46 -3.27 -2.19 -5.93
C GLN A 46 -3.50 -3.27 -6.97
N MET A 47 -3.96 -4.43 -6.52
CA MET A 47 -4.44 -5.49 -7.40
C MET A 47 -5.46 -6.38 -6.70
N SER A 48 -6.31 -7.04 -7.48
CA SER A 48 -7.13 -8.13 -6.95
C SER A 48 -6.22 -9.26 -6.44
N VAL A 49 -6.61 -9.89 -5.34
CA VAL A 49 -5.90 -11.10 -4.84
C VAL A 49 -5.98 -12.27 -5.83
N ASP A 50 -6.92 -12.23 -6.76
CA ASP A 50 -7.09 -13.24 -7.82
C ASP A 50 -6.39 -12.88 -9.13
N ALA A 51 -5.69 -11.74 -9.18
CA ALA A 51 -4.94 -11.35 -10.37
C ALA A 51 -3.87 -12.39 -10.74
N ASP A 52 -3.56 -12.48 -12.03
CA ASP A 52 -2.54 -13.41 -12.55
C ASP A 52 -1.18 -12.75 -12.72
N ARG A 53 -1.11 -11.43 -12.69
CA ARG A 53 0.12 -10.64 -12.85
C ARG A 53 0.03 -9.30 -12.13
N VAL A 54 1.21 -8.75 -11.82
CA VAL A 54 1.34 -7.41 -11.25
C VAL A 54 0.80 -6.38 -12.25
N PRO A 55 0.02 -5.37 -11.79
CA PRO A 55 -0.52 -4.35 -12.67
C PRO A 55 0.60 -3.51 -13.30
N VAL A 56 0.32 -2.93 -14.47
CA VAL A 56 1.26 -2.08 -15.21
C VAL A 56 1.13 -0.60 -14.86
N ARG A 57 0.05 -0.21 -14.16
CA ARG A 57 -0.21 1.16 -13.75
C ARG A 57 -0.40 1.22 -12.24
N PRO A 58 0.20 2.21 -11.55
CA PRO A 58 0.00 2.37 -10.12
C PRO A 58 -1.43 2.87 -9.82
N PHE A 59 -1.86 2.63 -8.59
CA PHE A 59 -3.08 3.19 -8.02
C PHE A 59 -2.91 4.68 -7.73
N LEU A 60 -1.82 5.04 -7.05
CA LEU A 60 -1.44 6.43 -6.80
C LEU A 60 0.00 6.63 -7.27
N LYS A 61 0.18 7.58 -8.19
CA LYS A 61 1.48 7.86 -8.76
C LYS A 61 2.33 8.70 -7.82
N TYR A 62 3.60 8.36 -7.74
CA TYR A 62 4.62 9.13 -7.04
C TYR A 62 4.65 10.60 -7.51
N SER A 63 4.75 11.53 -6.55
CA SER A 63 4.86 12.96 -6.80
C SER A 63 5.76 13.63 -5.74
N ASN A 64 7.07 13.42 -5.83
CA ASN A 64 8.07 13.90 -4.88
C ASN A 64 7.74 13.56 -3.40
N THR A 65 7.10 12.43 -3.20
CA THR A 65 6.72 11.89 -1.88
C THR A 65 7.68 10.79 -1.47
N ILE A 66 7.85 10.58 -0.18
CA ILE A 66 8.49 9.38 0.36
C ILE A 66 7.40 8.59 1.08
N TYR A 67 6.68 7.77 0.34
CA TYR A 67 5.66 6.90 0.92
C TYR A 67 6.31 5.90 1.87
N TYR A 68 5.94 5.97 3.13
CA TYR A 68 6.56 5.20 4.20
C TYR A 68 5.59 4.29 4.94
N GLY A 69 4.34 4.66 5.05
CA GLY A 69 3.29 3.86 5.68
C GLY A 69 2.04 3.80 4.82
N LEU A 70 1.31 2.71 4.93
CA LEU A 70 0.11 2.44 4.15
C LEU A 70 -0.89 1.66 4.99
N THR A 71 -2.16 2.05 4.93
CA THR A 71 -3.25 1.27 5.50
C THR A 71 -4.56 1.50 4.74
N VAL A 72 -5.49 0.57 4.91
CA VAL A 72 -6.83 0.64 4.31
C VAL A 72 -7.86 0.63 5.43
N ASP A 73 -8.77 1.62 5.43
CA ASP A 73 -9.83 1.71 6.42
C ASP A 73 -10.77 0.50 6.31
N PRO A 74 -10.91 -0.30 7.38
CA PRO A 74 -11.76 -1.48 7.35
C PRO A 74 -13.26 -1.18 7.27
N LYS A 75 -13.68 0.09 7.43
CA LYS A 75 -15.09 0.49 7.39
C LYS A 75 -15.54 0.91 5.99
N ASN A 76 -14.72 1.70 5.29
CA ASN A 76 -15.13 2.33 4.02
C ASN A 76 -14.17 2.06 2.85
N GLY A 77 -13.02 1.42 3.10
CA GLY A 77 -12.04 1.12 2.07
C GLY A 77 -11.15 2.31 1.68
N ASP A 78 -11.23 3.43 2.38
CA ASP A 78 -10.33 4.56 2.13
C ASP A 78 -8.88 4.16 2.38
N VAL A 79 -7.99 4.70 1.56
CA VAL A 79 -6.56 4.39 1.62
C VAL A 79 -5.82 5.55 2.27
N TYR A 80 -5.11 5.26 3.36
CA TYR A 80 -4.27 6.22 4.07
C TYR A 80 -2.82 5.94 3.76
N VAL A 81 -2.10 6.98 3.34
CA VAL A 81 -0.68 6.87 2.97
C VAL A 81 0.09 7.91 3.75
N ALA A 82 1.16 7.48 4.42
CA ALA A 82 2.05 8.35 5.14
C ALA A 82 3.26 8.73 4.28
N ASP A 83 3.53 10.02 4.18
CA ASP A 83 4.70 10.59 3.52
C ASP A 83 5.68 11.08 4.59
N ALA A 84 6.89 10.53 4.60
CA ALA A 84 7.95 10.91 5.51
C ALA A 84 8.69 12.20 5.09
N ILE A 85 8.37 12.72 3.92
CA ILE A 85 8.96 13.93 3.31
C ILE A 85 10.48 13.79 3.15
N ASP A 86 11.26 14.13 4.16
CA ASP A 86 12.73 14.06 4.14
C ASP A 86 13.32 13.34 5.37
N TYR A 87 12.48 12.65 6.14
CA TYR A 87 12.84 11.97 7.41
C TYR A 87 13.27 12.91 8.56
N GLN A 88 13.18 14.22 8.39
CA GLN A 88 13.63 15.20 9.38
C GLN A 88 12.51 16.10 9.89
N GLN A 89 11.51 16.40 9.07
CA GLN A 89 10.36 17.20 9.44
C GLN A 89 9.13 16.33 9.68
N ASP A 90 8.06 16.94 10.21
CA ASP A 90 6.77 16.28 10.39
C ASP A 90 6.26 15.74 9.05
N GLY A 91 5.83 14.50 9.08
CA GLY A 91 5.25 13.85 7.92
C GLY A 91 3.82 14.30 7.65
N ILE A 92 3.29 13.87 6.51
CA ILE A 92 1.91 14.11 6.10
C ILE A 92 1.21 12.78 5.88
N VAL A 93 -0.02 12.66 6.36
CA VAL A 93 -0.91 11.57 5.97
C VAL A 93 -1.89 12.09 4.95
N TYR A 94 -1.99 11.39 3.83
CA TYR A 94 -2.98 11.61 2.79
C TYR A 94 -4.06 10.53 2.88
N ARG A 95 -5.32 10.94 2.77
CA ARG A 95 -6.46 10.04 2.70
C ARG A 95 -7.07 10.09 1.32
N TYR A 96 -7.18 8.94 0.69
CA TYR A 96 -7.77 8.76 -0.63
C TYR A 96 -9.01 7.88 -0.55
N THR A 97 -9.98 8.10 -1.43
CA THR A 97 -11.07 7.14 -1.63
C THR A 97 -10.51 5.85 -2.23
N LYS A 98 -11.26 4.77 -2.15
CA LYS A 98 -10.89 3.49 -2.79
C LYS A 98 -10.74 3.60 -4.32
N GLU A 99 -11.23 4.67 -4.94
CA GLU A 99 -11.02 5.00 -6.36
C GLU A 99 -9.76 5.84 -6.62
N GLY A 100 -9.06 6.27 -5.57
CA GLY A 100 -7.82 7.04 -5.69
C GLY A 100 -7.99 8.56 -5.70
N LYS A 101 -9.14 9.07 -5.26
CA LYS A 101 -9.38 10.50 -5.12
C LYS A 101 -8.93 10.99 -3.75
N LEU A 102 -8.06 12.02 -3.71
CA LEU A 102 -7.64 12.68 -2.48
C LEU A 102 -8.84 13.41 -1.83
N ILE A 103 -9.11 13.11 -0.55
CA ILE A 103 -10.21 13.71 0.20
C ILE A 103 -9.77 14.42 1.47
N ASP A 104 -8.57 14.13 1.98
CA ASP A 104 -8.06 14.78 3.18
C ASP A 104 -6.55 14.64 3.28
N GLN A 105 -5.92 15.54 4.06
CA GLN A 105 -4.52 15.44 4.44
C GLN A 105 -4.27 16.15 5.77
N PHE A 106 -3.32 15.64 6.55
CA PHE A 106 -2.98 16.25 7.84
C PHE A 106 -1.53 15.94 8.23
N TYR A 107 -0.93 16.80 9.04
CA TYR A 107 0.41 16.62 9.57
C TYR A 107 0.42 15.63 10.74
N VAL A 108 1.49 14.87 10.83
CA VAL A 108 1.76 13.89 11.89
C VAL A 108 3.20 14.03 12.35
N GLY A 109 3.66 13.18 13.24
CA GLY A 109 5.05 13.18 13.68
C GLY A 109 6.04 12.79 12.59
N ILE A 110 7.32 12.87 12.90
CA ILE A 110 8.43 12.54 11.99
C ILE A 110 8.41 11.03 11.70
N ILE A 111 8.60 10.66 10.44
CA ILE A 111 8.69 9.27 9.96
C ILE A 111 7.45 8.46 10.38
N PRO A 112 6.25 8.82 9.90
CA PRO A 112 5.02 8.10 10.23
C PRO A 112 5.01 6.73 9.55
N GLY A 113 5.25 5.67 10.31
CA GLY A 113 5.49 4.32 9.78
C GLY A 113 4.38 3.30 10.05
N ALA A 114 3.40 3.61 10.91
CA ALA A 114 2.37 2.65 11.28
C ALA A 114 1.02 3.32 11.54
N PHE A 115 -0.05 2.55 11.30
CA PHE A 115 -1.42 2.94 11.56
C PHE A 115 -2.09 1.94 12.50
N CYS A 116 -3.06 2.41 13.26
CA CYS A 116 -3.89 1.58 14.10
C CYS A 116 -5.36 1.97 13.94
N TRP A 117 -6.22 0.98 13.80
CA TRP A 117 -7.67 1.16 13.74
C TRP A 117 -8.32 0.74 15.05
N LYS A 118 -9.25 1.56 15.52
CA LYS A 118 -9.99 1.32 16.76
C LYS A 118 -11.35 0.68 16.48
#